data_f78b399bd77b20682ed819a2a613d931
#
_entry.id   f78b399bd77b20682ed819a2a613d931
#
_cell.length_a   1.000
_cell.length_b   1.000
_cell.length_c   1.000
_cell.angle_alpha   90.00
_cell.angle_beta   90.00
_cell.angle_gamma   90.00
#
_symmetry.space_group_name_H-M   'P 1'
#
loop_
_entity.id
_entity.type
_entity.pdbx_description
1 polymer ?
#
loop_
_entity_poly.entity_id
_entity_poly.type
_entity_poly.pdbx_seq_one_letter_code
_entity_poly.pdbx_strand_id
1 'polypeptide(L)'
;MIILYCYDIEKRIEVHNYFRDLGLTIEASAPMEFRLRGFAADAEALLIIGDTPPGYIATLNLQLPIFNVGRYQLGDAFHFRDYTDPRLFEMLSSFSSSDPFFSYNDVLFGRARKVLFLGYDMKLSSAQRSILHFLVKNKDRSVSCDELMEVCLGDVHKKRTILSKEISRINSKSYNIGGRKMICSPTRGYYRIKKYI
;
A
#
# COMPACT_ATOMS: atom_id res chain seq x y z
N MET A 1 11.03 6.26 7.45
CA MET A 1 12.30 5.87 6.80
C MET A 1 12.10 4.65 5.92
N ILE A 2 12.69 4.62 4.72
CA ILE A 2 12.65 3.47 3.80
C ILE A 2 13.95 2.69 3.96
N ILE A 3 13.87 1.37 4.15
CA ILE A 3 15.06 0.51 4.23
C ILE A 3 15.26 -0.18 2.90
N LEU A 4 16.45 -0.05 2.34
CA LEU A 4 16.89 -0.76 1.14
C LEU A 4 17.61 -2.04 1.55
N TYR A 5 17.05 -3.17 1.15
CA TYR A 5 17.67 -4.48 1.27
C TYR A 5 18.15 -4.95 -0.12
N CYS A 6 19.44 -5.11 -0.27
CA CYS A 6 20.04 -5.65 -1.47
C CYS A 6 21.29 -6.46 -1.09
N TYR A 7 21.36 -7.73 -1.54
CA TYR A 7 22.48 -8.61 -1.24
C TYR A 7 23.74 -8.17 -1.99
N ASP A 8 23.58 -7.76 -3.24
CA ASP A 8 24.66 -7.26 -4.09
C ASP A 8 25.06 -5.85 -3.67
N ILE A 9 26.33 -5.67 -3.30
CA ILE A 9 26.86 -4.41 -2.79
C ILE A 9 26.87 -3.33 -3.88
N GLU A 10 27.28 -3.68 -5.10
CA GLU A 10 27.37 -2.72 -6.20
C GLU A 10 25.97 -2.24 -6.59
N LYS A 11 25.04 -3.18 -6.73
CA LYS A 11 23.64 -2.87 -7.01
C LYS A 11 22.98 -2.06 -5.88
N ARG A 12 23.33 -2.34 -4.63
CA ARG A 12 22.85 -1.57 -3.48
C ARG A 12 23.28 -0.11 -3.53
N ILE A 13 24.55 0.14 -3.86
CA ILE A 13 25.09 1.49 -4.01
C ILE A 13 24.42 2.22 -5.18
N GLU A 14 24.29 1.56 -6.31
CA GLU A 14 23.61 2.09 -7.50
C GLU A 14 22.17 2.53 -7.18
N VAL A 15 21.37 1.65 -6.60
CA VAL A 15 19.98 1.92 -6.25
C VAL A 15 19.85 2.99 -5.18
N HIS A 16 20.71 2.96 -4.16
CA HIS A 16 20.74 4.00 -3.13
C HIS A 16 21.02 5.39 -3.74
N ASN A 17 22.01 5.50 -4.62
CA ASN A 17 22.35 6.75 -5.29
C ASN A 17 21.21 7.22 -6.20
N TYR A 18 20.61 6.32 -6.97
CA TYR A 18 19.48 6.63 -7.83
C TYR A 18 18.33 7.30 -7.06
N PHE A 19 17.88 6.71 -5.95
CA PHE A 19 16.79 7.28 -5.17
C PHE A 19 17.19 8.55 -4.40
N ARG A 20 18.42 8.63 -3.92
CA ARG A 20 18.97 9.86 -3.32
C ARG A 20 18.96 11.02 -4.31
N ASP A 21 19.35 10.79 -5.55
CA ASP A 21 19.38 11.82 -6.60
C ASP A 21 17.97 12.27 -7.01
N LEU A 22 16.97 11.42 -6.78
CA LEU A 22 15.55 11.75 -6.90
C LEU A 22 14.97 12.41 -5.62
N GLY A 23 15.79 12.66 -4.60
CA GLY A 23 15.38 13.31 -3.35
C GLY A 23 14.70 12.40 -2.32
N LEU A 24 14.83 11.06 -2.46
CA LEU A 24 14.34 10.11 -1.46
C LEU A 24 15.44 9.73 -0.47
N THR A 25 15.12 9.80 0.83
CA THR A 25 16.00 9.28 1.87
C THR A 25 15.74 7.80 2.07
N ILE A 26 16.70 6.98 1.65
CA ILE A 26 16.69 5.53 1.80
C ILE A 26 17.90 5.11 2.60
N GLU A 27 17.72 4.30 3.63
CA GLU A 27 18.82 3.71 4.38
C GLU A 27 19.20 2.35 3.77
N ALA A 28 20.42 2.23 3.29
CA ALA A 28 20.93 0.99 2.72
C ALA A 28 21.41 0.05 3.84
N SER A 29 20.86 -1.16 3.89
CA SER A 29 21.23 -2.18 4.86
C SER A 29 21.75 -3.43 4.19
N ALA A 30 22.86 -3.97 4.70
CA ALA A 30 23.36 -5.27 4.29
C ALA A 30 22.53 -6.40 4.95
N PRO A 31 22.43 -7.59 4.31
CA PRO A 31 21.65 -8.72 4.85
C PRO A 31 22.00 -9.14 6.28
N MET A 32 23.31 -9.04 6.64
CA MET A 32 23.77 -9.36 8.00
C MET A 32 23.38 -8.30 9.03
N GLU A 33 23.45 -7.03 8.67
CA GLU A 33 23.04 -5.91 9.54
C GLU A 33 21.56 -5.95 9.81
N PHE A 34 20.78 -6.38 8.84
CA PHE A 34 19.34 -6.57 8.95
C PHE A 34 18.94 -7.62 9.99
N ARG A 35 19.72 -8.72 10.11
CA ARG A 35 19.54 -9.74 11.16
C ARG A 35 19.94 -9.27 12.56
N LEU A 36 20.98 -8.45 12.64
CA LEU A 36 21.61 -8.10 13.92
C LEU A 36 20.99 -6.86 14.58
N ARG A 37 20.53 -5.89 13.79
CA ARG A 37 19.97 -4.63 14.31
C ARG A 37 18.48 -4.68 14.61
N GLY A 38 17.79 -5.72 14.17
CA GLY A 38 16.33 -5.69 14.11
C GLY A 38 15.85 -4.62 13.11
N PHE A 39 14.55 -4.50 12.93
CA PHE A 39 14.00 -3.36 12.21
C PHE A 39 14.21 -2.11 13.05
N ALA A 40 14.79 -1.08 12.46
CA ALA A 40 14.75 0.23 13.08
C ALA A 40 13.28 0.57 13.40
N ALA A 41 13.03 1.02 14.62
CA ALA A 41 11.66 1.32 15.08
C ALA A 41 10.94 2.33 14.18
N ASP A 42 11.70 3.08 13.38
CA ASP A 42 11.22 4.13 12.47
C ASP A 42 11.10 3.67 11.01
N ALA A 43 11.27 2.37 10.72
CA ALA A 43 11.09 1.84 9.38
C ALA A 43 9.61 1.92 8.95
N GLU A 44 9.36 2.53 7.81
CA GLU A 44 8.02 2.71 7.25
C GLU A 44 7.78 1.83 6.02
N ALA A 45 8.84 1.42 5.35
CA ALA A 45 8.80 0.55 4.18
C ALA A 45 10.11 -0.22 4.00
N LEU A 46 10.01 -1.37 3.33
CA LEU A 46 11.14 -2.18 2.91
C LEU A 46 11.19 -2.25 1.39
N LEU A 47 12.29 -1.80 0.80
CA LEU A 47 12.61 -1.98 -0.61
C LEU A 47 13.61 -3.11 -0.77
N ILE A 48 13.21 -4.17 -1.46
CA ILE A 48 14.04 -5.34 -1.73
C ILE A 48 14.47 -5.32 -3.19
N ILE A 49 15.75 -5.40 -3.44
CA ILE A 49 16.33 -5.43 -4.77
C ILE A 49 17.08 -6.74 -4.98
N GLY A 50 16.73 -7.44 -6.06
CA GLY A 50 17.37 -8.68 -6.46
C GLY A 50 16.63 -9.94 -6.01
N ASP A 51 17.26 -11.09 -6.26
CA ASP A 51 16.65 -12.40 -6.08
C ASP A 51 16.78 -12.88 -4.62
N THR A 52 15.98 -12.30 -3.74
CA THR A 52 15.92 -12.74 -2.33
C THR A 52 14.94 -13.89 -2.18
N PRO A 53 15.36 -15.02 -1.60
CA PRO A 53 14.48 -16.18 -1.40
C PRO A 53 13.27 -15.82 -0.53
N PRO A 54 12.04 -16.22 -0.92
CA PRO A 54 10.81 -15.92 -0.17
C PRO A 54 10.86 -16.35 1.30
N GLY A 55 11.45 -17.50 1.60
CA GLY A 55 11.58 -18.03 2.96
C GLY A 55 12.39 -17.13 3.90
N TYR A 56 13.29 -16.32 3.39
CA TYR A 56 14.06 -15.39 4.21
C TYR A 56 13.20 -14.20 4.67
N ILE A 57 12.35 -13.69 3.81
CA ILE A 57 11.46 -12.55 4.11
C ILE A 57 10.31 -12.97 5.03
N ALA A 58 9.77 -14.17 4.82
CA ALA A 58 8.72 -14.73 5.68
C ALA A 58 9.17 -14.87 7.16
N THR A 59 10.46 -15.11 7.39
CA THR A 59 11.00 -15.21 8.77
C THR A 59 11.05 -13.87 9.50
N LEU A 60 10.89 -12.75 8.79
CA LEU A 60 11.03 -11.41 9.37
C LEU A 60 9.73 -10.91 10.01
N ASN A 61 8.60 -11.59 9.78
CA ASN A 61 7.27 -11.24 10.33
C ASN A 61 6.96 -9.73 10.27
N LEU A 62 7.19 -9.14 9.09
CA LEU A 62 7.16 -7.71 8.91
C LEU A 62 5.74 -7.20 8.74
N GLN A 63 5.37 -6.21 9.51
CA GLN A 63 4.13 -5.46 9.34
C GLN A 63 4.30 -4.20 8.46
N LEU A 64 5.38 -4.17 7.69
CA LEU A 64 5.73 -3.07 6.80
C LEU A 64 5.35 -3.39 5.36
N PRO A 65 4.95 -2.40 4.57
CA PRO A 65 4.82 -2.59 3.12
C PRO A 65 6.17 -2.94 2.51
N ILE A 66 6.15 -3.98 1.69
CA ILE A 66 7.32 -4.52 1.02
C ILE A 66 7.22 -4.18 -0.47
N PHE A 67 8.26 -3.58 -1.00
CA PHE A 67 8.46 -3.29 -2.42
C PHE A 67 9.55 -4.20 -2.94
N ASN A 68 9.22 -5.08 -3.86
CA ASN A 68 10.15 -6.07 -4.39
C ASN A 68 10.47 -5.79 -5.85
N VAL A 69 11.74 -5.66 -6.15
CA VAL A 69 12.30 -5.57 -7.50
C VAL A 69 13.16 -6.81 -7.74
N GLY A 70 12.56 -7.86 -8.29
CA GLY A 70 13.23 -9.14 -8.49
C GLY A 70 12.32 -10.17 -9.14
N ARG A 71 12.86 -11.35 -9.41
CA ARG A 71 12.15 -12.44 -10.11
C ARG A 71 11.16 -13.17 -9.23
N TYR A 72 11.40 -13.22 -7.92
CA TYR A 72 10.55 -13.95 -6.99
C TYR A 72 9.34 -13.12 -6.59
N GLN A 73 8.16 -13.76 -6.56
CA GLN A 73 6.97 -13.16 -5.97
C GLN A 73 7.01 -13.38 -4.45
N LEU A 74 6.98 -12.30 -3.70
CA LEU A 74 7.01 -12.29 -2.25
C LEU A 74 5.61 -11.98 -1.71
N GLY A 75 4.75 -13.00 -1.53
CA GLY A 75 3.45 -12.89 -0.88
C GLY A 75 2.71 -11.57 -1.13
N ASP A 76 2.54 -10.78 -0.07
CA ASP A 76 1.82 -9.49 -0.10
C ASP A 76 2.67 -8.28 -0.54
N ALA A 77 3.84 -8.49 -1.14
CA ALA A 77 4.71 -7.41 -1.61
C ALA A 77 4.19 -6.77 -2.91
N PHE A 78 4.52 -5.48 -3.09
CA PHE A 78 4.35 -4.79 -4.37
C PHE A 78 5.50 -5.18 -5.29
N HIS A 79 5.19 -5.70 -6.49
CA HIS A 79 6.20 -6.22 -7.40
C HIS A 79 6.49 -5.26 -8.56
N PHE A 80 7.77 -5.05 -8.81
CA PHE A 80 8.28 -4.23 -9.91
C PHE A 80 9.34 -5.01 -10.70
N ARG A 81 9.43 -4.73 -11.99
CA ARG A 81 10.45 -5.33 -12.86
C ARG A 81 11.80 -4.68 -12.70
N ASP A 82 11.78 -3.37 -12.46
CA ASP A 82 12.98 -2.55 -12.36
C ASP A 82 12.81 -1.49 -11.27
N TYR A 83 13.91 -1.10 -10.63
CA TYR A 83 13.90 -0.04 -9.61
C TYR A 83 13.73 1.37 -10.22
N THR A 84 13.88 1.52 -11.53
CA THR A 84 13.62 2.76 -12.27
C THR A 84 12.14 2.93 -12.65
N ASP A 85 11.25 1.98 -12.30
CA ASP A 85 9.82 2.09 -12.56
C ASP A 85 9.26 3.36 -11.88
N PRO A 86 8.68 4.32 -12.63
CA PRO A 86 8.15 5.55 -12.05
C PRO A 86 7.09 5.33 -10.95
N ARG A 87 6.35 4.22 -11.03
CA ARG A 87 5.35 3.84 -10.03
C ARG A 87 6.00 3.48 -8.70
N LEU A 88 7.16 2.82 -8.73
CA LEU A 88 7.92 2.51 -7.53
C LEU A 88 8.36 3.80 -6.85
N PHE A 89 8.90 4.76 -7.60
CA PHE A 89 9.28 6.07 -7.06
C PHE A 89 8.08 6.82 -6.47
N GLU A 90 6.95 6.85 -7.17
CA GLU A 90 5.73 7.51 -6.68
C GLU A 90 5.24 6.87 -5.37
N MET A 91 5.27 5.54 -5.28
CA MET A 91 4.90 4.81 -4.07
C MET A 91 5.89 5.08 -2.94
N LEU A 92 7.19 4.98 -3.16
CA LEU A 92 8.21 5.23 -2.14
C LEU A 92 8.20 6.68 -1.67
N SER A 93 8.01 7.66 -2.54
CA SER A 93 7.93 9.08 -2.17
C SER A 93 6.76 9.39 -1.25
N SER A 94 5.72 8.56 -1.26
CA SER A 94 4.60 8.70 -0.34
C SER A 94 4.96 8.42 1.12
N PHE A 95 6.12 7.79 1.41
CA PHE A 95 6.64 7.52 2.75
C PHE A 95 7.57 8.61 3.31
N SER A 96 8.04 9.52 2.48
CA SER A 96 9.03 10.53 2.92
C SER A 96 8.42 11.76 3.62
N SER A 97 7.11 11.80 3.87
CA SER A 97 6.44 12.91 4.58
C SER A 97 5.82 12.46 5.93
N SER A 98 5.50 13.36 6.84
CA SER A 98 5.20 13.12 8.26
C SER A 98 3.83 12.51 8.63
N ASP A 99 2.95 12.20 7.69
CA ASP A 99 1.60 11.66 7.96
C ASP A 99 1.56 10.12 8.06
N PRO A 100 0.67 9.52 8.87
CA PRO A 100 0.60 8.08 9.04
C PRO A 100 0.26 7.35 7.74
N PHE A 101 0.98 6.29 7.51
CA PHE A 101 0.90 5.43 6.35
C PHE A 101 0.14 4.14 6.66
N PHE A 102 -0.57 3.62 5.67
CA PHE A 102 -1.34 2.40 5.82
C PHE A 102 -1.49 1.67 4.47
N SER A 103 -1.23 0.37 4.45
CA SER A 103 -1.40 -0.47 3.25
C SER A 103 -2.30 -1.67 3.49
N TYR A 104 -2.97 -2.12 2.43
CA TYR A 104 -3.72 -3.37 2.43
C TYR A 104 -3.80 -3.94 1.00
N ASN A 105 -3.31 -5.14 0.81
CA ASN A 105 -3.12 -5.74 -0.52
C ASN A 105 -2.40 -4.74 -1.44
N ASP A 106 -2.93 -4.51 -2.64
CA ASP A 106 -2.38 -3.58 -3.63
C ASP A 106 -2.79 -2.11 -3.42
N VAL A 107 -3.39 -1.78 -2.25
CA VAL A 107 -3.84 -0.44 -1.92
C VAL A 107 -2.88 0.20 -0.95
N LEU A 108 -2.38 1.36 -1.32
CA LEU A 108 -1.51 2.17 -0.51
C LEU A 108 -2.21 3.50 -0.18
N PHE A 109 -2.43 3.77 1.09
CA PHE A 109 -2.85 5.08 1.57
C PHE A 109 -1.62 5.94 1.81
N GLY A 110 -1.24 6.68 0.79
CA GLY A 110 -0.12 7.60 0.85
C GLY A 110 -0.43 8.86 1.62
N ARG A 111 0.62 9.56 1.97
CA ARG A 111 0.58 10.90 2.52
C ARG A 111 0.01 11.87 1.48
N ALA A 112 -0.23 13.11 1.83
CA ALA A 112 -0.89 14.09 0.95
C ALA A 112 -2.26 13.63 0.41
N ARG A 113 -2.99 12.77 1.15
CA ARG A 113 -4.32 12.26 0.79
C ARG A 113 -4.39 11.43 -0.49
N LYS A 114 -3.27 10.97 -1.03
CA LYS A 114 -3.24 10.05 -2.17
C LYS A 114 -3.65 8.65 -1.75
N VAL A 115 -4.31 7.93 -2.64
CA VAL A 115 -4.58 6.49 -2.52
C VAL A 115 -4.13 5.85 -3.82
N LEU A 116 -3.11 5.02 -3.72
CA LEU A 116 -2.58 4.29 -4.86
C LEU A 116 -3.16 2.88 -4.89
N PHE A 117 -3.50 2.41 -6.07
CA PHE A 117 -3.89 1.03 -6.33
C PHE A 117 -3.02 0.48 -7.47
N LEU A 118 -2.27 -0.59 -7.19
CA LEU A 118 -1.28 -1.12 -8.12
C LEU A 118 -0.25 -0.05 -8.59
N GLY A 119 0.08 0.91 -7.73
CA GLY A 119 0.99 2.01 -8.05
C GLY A 119 0.35 3.22 -8.76
N TYR A 120 -0.93 3.16 -9.12
CA TYR A 120 -1.62 4.26 -9.80
C TYR A 120 -2.50 5.05 -8.84
N ASP A 121 -2.43 6.38 -8.88
CA ASP A 121 -3.30 7.25 -8.09
C ASP A 121 -4.77 7.10 -8.50
N MET A 122 -5.58 6.65 -7.56
CA MET A 122 -7.02 6.48 -7.76
C MET A 122 -7.78 7.81 -7.85
N LYS A 123 -7.16 8.94 -7.53
CA LYS A 123 -7.78 10.28 -7.50
C LYS A 123 -9.13 10.28 -6.78
N LEU A 124 -9.14 9.72 -5.57
CA LEU A 124 -10.34 9.61 -4.75
C LEU A 124 -10.73 10.96 -4.14
N SER A 125 -12.04 11.25 -4.08
CA SER A 125 -12.56 12.33 -3.24
C SER A 125 -12.34 12.04 -1.75
N SER A 126 -12.45 13.06 -0.90
CA SER A 126 -12.32 12.90 0.55
C SER A 126 -13.27 11.83 1.09
N ALA A 127 -14.55 11.86 0.65
CA ALA A 127 -15.55 10.85 1.05
C ALA A 127 -15.18 9.44 0.59
N GLN A 128 -14.74 9.29 -0.66
CA GLN A 128 -14.31 7.99 -1.21
C GLN A 128 -13.11 7.44 -0.44
N ARG A 129 -12.14 8.30 -0.12
CA ARG A 129 -10.97 7.92 0.67
C ARG A 129 -11.37 7.47 2.07
N SER A 130 -12.23 8.21 2.77
CA SER A 130 -12.71 7.85 4.11
C SER A 130 -13.43 6.50 4.10
N ILE A 131 -14.30 6.26 3.12
CA ILE A 131 -15.01 4.98 2.96
C ILE A 131 -14.00 3.83 2.76
N LEU A 132 -13.08 3.99 1.82
CA LEU A 132 -12.11 2.94 1.52
C LEU A 132 -11.18 2.68 2.71
N HIS A 133 -10.68 3.73 3.36
CA HIS A 133 -9.84 3.62 4.55
C HIS A 133 -10.55 2.92 5.71
N PHE A 134 -11.83 3.26 5.97
CA PHE A 134 -12.61 2.62 7.01
C PHE A 134 -12.86 1.13 6.73
N LEU A 135 -13.18 0.77 5.48
CA LEU A 135 -13.35 -0.62 5.08
C LEU A 135 -12.05 -1.42 5.21
N VAL A 136 -10.93 -0.82 4.87
CA VAL A 136 -9.63 -1.49 5.00
C VAL A 136 -9.24 -1.67 6.47
N LYS A 137 -9.48 -0.69 7.34
CA LYS A 137 -9.30 -0.86 8.80
C LYS A 137 -10.17 -1.96 9.39
N ASN A 138 -11.34 -2.22 8.79
CA ASN A 138 -12.28 -3.26 9.20
C ASN A 138 -12.28 -4.46 8.23
N LYS A 139 -11.13 -4.78 7.64
CA LYS A 139 -10.99 -5.80 6.58
C LYS A 139 -11.49 -7.19 6.93
N ASP A 140 -11.54 -7.51 8.21
CA ASP A 140 -11.89 -8.85 8.70
C ASP A 140 -13.39 -9.03 8.95
N ARG A 141 -14.19 -7.93 8.84
CA ARG A 141 -15.65 -7.96 9.01
C ARG A 141 -16.39 -7.25 7.88
N SER A 142 -17.68 -7.48 7.81
CA SER A 142 -18.59 -6.68 7.00
C SER A 142 -19.06 -5.47 7.79
N VAL A 143 -19.07 -4.31 7.15
CA VAL A 143 -19.48 -3.02 7.73
C VAL A 143 -20.86 -2.65 7.20
N SER A 144 -21.76 -2.19 8.08
CA SER A 144 -23.10 -1.80 7.67
C SER A 144 -23.12 -0.46 6.92
N CYS A 145 -24.16 -0.25 6.10
CA CYS A 145 -24.41 1.04 5.46
C CYS A 145 -24.44 2.19 6.46
N ASP A 146 -25.14 1.97 7.59
CA ASP A 146 -25.39 3.02 8.56
C ASP A 146 -24.09 3.41 9.26
N GLU A 147 -23.22 2.43 9.61
CA GLU A 147 -21.90 2.67 10.16
C GLU A 147 -20.99 3.43 9.17
N LEU A 148 -21.01 3.07 7.88
CA LEU A 148 -20.25 3.80 6.85
C LEU A 148 -20.76 5.23 6.64
N MET A 149 -22.06 5.45 6.73
CA MET A 149 -22.66 6.78 6.59
C MET A 149 -22.29 7.66 7.77
N GLU A 150 -22.40 7.14 8.99
CA GLU A 150 -22.06 7.87 10.21
C GLU A 150 -20.59 8.28 10.24
N VAL A 151 -19.68 7.31 10.08
CA VAL A 151 -18.24 7.54 10.25
C VAL A 151 -17.63 8.29 9.06
N CYS A 152 -18.04 7.98 7.83
CA CYS A 152 -17.36 8.48 6.64
C CYS A 152 -18.05 9.71 6.02
N LEU A 153 -19.35 9.88 6.22
CA LEU A 153 -20.12 10.96 5.60
C LEU A 153 -20.67 11.97 6.62
N GLY A 154 -20.53 11.66 7.92
CA GLY A 154 -20.92 12.57 9.02
C GLY A 154 -22.42 12.84 9.11
N ASP A 155 -23.26 12.03 8.46
CA ASP A 155 -24.71 12.24 8.44
C ASP A 155 -25.46 10.92 8.14
N VAL A 156 -26.11 10.40 9.15
CA VAL A 156 -26.94 9.19 9.07
C VAL A 156 -28.19 9.40 8.19
N HIS A 157 -28.61 10.64 8.03
CA HIS A 157 -29.81 10.97 7.25
C HIS A 157 -29.53 11.14 5.75
N LYS A 158 -28.27 11.15 5.32
CA LYS A 158 -27.93 11.11 3.90
C LYS A 158 -28.46 9.81 3.29
N LYS A 159 -29.14 9.93 2.16
CA LYS A 159 -29.74 8.80 1.46
C LYS A 159 -28.70 7.72 1.17
N ARG A 160 -28.96 6.47 1.50
CA ARG A 160 -28.14 5.28 1.18
C ARG A 160 -27.68 5.23 -0.28
N THR A 161 -28.42 5.90 -1.17
CA THR A 161 -28.07 6.09 -2.58
C THR A 161 -26.75 6.85 -2.79
N ILE A 162 -26.38 7.77 -1.87
CA ILE A 162 -25.13 8.52 -1.96
C ILE A 162 -23.96 7.56 -1.68
N LEU A 163 -24.04 6.77 -0.60
CA LEU A 163 -23.02 5.78 -0.26
C LEU A 163 -22.81 4.77 -1.41
N SER A 164 -23.92 4.24 -1.96
CA SER A 164 -23.85 3.30 -3.09
C SER A 164 -23.20 3.90 -4.31
N LYS A 165 -23.46 5.18 -4.61
CA LYS A 165 -22.80 5.91 -5.71
C LYS A 165 -21.29 6.07 -5.47
N GLU A 166 -20.87 6.44 -4.25
CA GLU A 166 -19.46 6.59 -3.93
C GLU A 166 -18.71 5.25 -3.97
N ILE A 167 -19.30 4.18 -3.46
CA ILE A 167 -18.76 2.82 -3.57
C ILE A 167 -18.64 2.38 -5.04
N SER A 168 -19.67 2.65 -5.85
CA SER A 168 -19.62 2.36 -7.28
C SER A 168 -18.50 3.09 -7.98
N ARG A 169 -18.26 4.37 -7.64
CA ARG A 169 -17.16 5.17 -8.19
C ARG A 169 -15.79 4.63 -7.78
N ILE A 170 -15.60 4.23 -6.51
CA ILE A 170 -14.37 3.57 -6.05
C ILE A 170 -14.12 2.30 -6.88
N ASN A 171 -15.14 1.45 -7.02
CA ASN A 171 -15.06 0.22 -7.79
C ASN A 171 -14.80 0.44 -9.28
N SER A 172 -15.36 1.50 -9.88
CA SER A 172 -15.09 1.85 -11.28
C SER A 172 -13.63 2.28 -11.46
N LYS A 173 -13.11 3.10 -10.54
CA LYS A 173 -11.71 3.55 -10.58
C LYS A 173 -10.74 2.37 -10.41
N SER A 174 -10.99 1.47 -9.44
CA SER A 174 -10.16 0.29 -9.27
C SER A 174 -10.25 -0.68 -10.46
N TYR A 175 -11.42 -0.81 -11.06
CA TYR A 175 -11.60 -1.64 -12.25
C TYR A 175 -10.84 -1.09 -13.45
N ASN A 176 -10.86 0.23 -13.66
CA ASN A 176 -10.11 0.86 -14.75
C ASN A 176 -8.59 0.73 -14.60
N ILE A 177 -8.07 0.64 -13.36
CA ILE A 177 -6.65 0.48 -13.09
C ILE A 177 -6.22 -0.98 -13.17
N GLY A 178 -6.92 -1.88 -12.46
CA GLY A 178 -6.49 -3.26 -12.25
C GLY A 178 -7.51 -4.32 -12.67
N GLY A 179 -8.56 -3.96 -13.44
CA GLY A 179 -9.55 -4.91 -13.95
C GLY A 179 -10.45 -5.55 -12.88
N ARG A 180 -10.42 -5.05 -11.64
CA ARG A 180 -11.13 -5.67 -10.52
C ARG A 180 -11.78 -4.65 -9.57
N LYS A 181 -12.91 -5.05 -8.98
CA LYS A 181 -13.63 -4.25 -7.97
C LYS A 181 -13.08 -4.54 -6.59
N MET A 182 -12.77 -3.51 -5.82
CA MET A 182 -12.19 -3.63 -4.47
C MET A 182 -13.23 -3.88 -3.39
N ILE A 183 -14.42 -3.34 -3.53
CA ILE A 183 -15.48 -3.41 -2.53
C ILE A 183 -16.59 -4.34 -3.01
N CYS A 184 -17.01 -5.27 -2.16
CA CYS A 184 -18.18 -6.13 -2.41
C CYS A 184 -19.26 -5.90 -1.35
N SER A 185 -20.50 -6.29 -1.71
CA SER A 185 -21.63 -6.35 -0.79
C SER A 185 -21.95 -7.83 -0.57
N PRO A 186 -21.44 -8.47 0.49
CA PRO A 186 -21.71 -9.88 0.76
C PRO A 186 -23.16 -10.13 1.14
N THR A 187 -23.80 -9.15 1.76
CA THR A 187 -25.21 -9.15 2.15
C THR A 187 -25.79 -7.77 1.91
N ARG A 188 -27.08 -7.68 1.62
CA ARG A 188 -27.78 -6.40 1.40
C ARG A 188 -27.60 -5.47 2.60
N GLY A 189 -27.08 -4.27 2.34
CA GLY A 189 -26.85 -3.26 3.38
C GLY A 189 -25.50 -3.38 4.09
N TYR A 190 -24.63 -4.30 3.67
CA TYR A 190 -23.29 -4.48 4.22
C TYR A 190 -22.24 -4.43 3.11
N TYR A 191 -21.08 -3.90 3.44
CA TYR A 191 -19.94 -3.78 2.54
C TYR A 191 -18.66 -4.33 3.18
N ARG A 192 -17.78 -4.86 2.35
CA ARG A 192 -16.48 -5.39 2.77
C ARG A 192 -15.44 -5.15 1.68
N ILE A 193 -14.18 -4.91 2.09
CA ILE A 193 -13.05 -4.95 1.18
C ILE A 193 -12.83 -6.40 0.72
N LYS A 194 -12.57 -6.62 -0.55
CA LYS A 194 -12.24 -7.95 -1.06
C LYS A 194 -10.83 -8.34 -0.63
N LYS A 195 -10.68 -9.57 -0.14
CA LYS A 195 -9.38 -10.22 -0.04
C LYS A 195 -9.07 -10.77 -1.45
N TYR A 196 -8.00 -10.30 -2.03
CA TYR A 196 -7.46 -10.92 -3.23
C TYR A 196 -6.43 -11.95 -2.74
N ILE A 197 -6.69 -13.20 -3.08
CA ILE A 197 -5.79 -14.34 -2.87
C ILE A 197 -4.94 -14.47 -4.13
#